data_75515858aa84e76ef1eb113181214848
#
_entry.id   75515858aa84e76ef1eb113181214848
#
_cell.length_a   1.000
_cell.length_b   1.000
_cell.length_c   1.000
_cell.angle_alpha   90.00
_cell.angle_beta   90.00
_cell.angle_gamma   90.00
#
_symmetry.space_group_name_H-M   'P 1'
#
loop_
_entity.id
_entity.type
_entity.pdbx_description
1 polymer ?
#
loop_
_entity_poly.entity_id
_entity_poly.type
_entity_poly.pdbx_seq_one_letter_code
_entity_poly.pdbx_strand_id
1 'polypeptide(L)'
;MLRVKTRLGQSKIEGIGLFADVFIPKGTVTWQYDPLFDTAFDVSDIDKVPEPVKDQFMKYSYFDYKLNKMILCSDDQRFINHSNTPNIQSTPEKDIALNDIQPGEELTCDYENYEHNWFERRGLKREDFK
;
A
#
# COMPACT_ATOMS: atom_id res chain seq x y z
N MET A 1 -3.83 9.83 -2.58
CA MET A 1 -2.95 9.94 -3.76
C MET A 1 -1.53 10.28 -3.33
N LEU A 2 -0.57 9.88 -4.12
CA LEU A 2 0.85 10.16 -3.87
C LEU A 2 1.13 11.67 -3.82
N ARG A 3 2.04 12.05 -2.91
CA ARG A 3 2.45 13.45 -2.66
C ARG A 3 3.91 13.69 -3.00
N VAL A 4 4.63 12.65 -3.40
CA VAL A 4 6.04 12.71 -3.76
C VAL A 4 6.26 12.04 -5.10
N LYS A 5 7.35 12.39 -5.78
CA LYS A 5 7.67 11.77 -7.05
C LYS A 5 8.22 10.37 -6.83
N THR A 6 7.62 9.40 -7.48
CA THR A 6 7.94 7.98 -7.40
C THR A 6 8.09 7.38 -8.79
N ARG A 7 8.63 6.18 -8.85
CA ARG A 7 8.67 5.34 -10.05
C ARG A 7 8.45 3.89 -9.69
N LEU A 8 7.98 3.11 -10.63
CA LEU A 8 7.88 1.67 -10.50
C LEU A 8 9.19 1.01 -10.94
N GLY A 9 9.49 -0.11 -10.35
CA GLY A 9 10.65 -0.91 -10.71
C GLY A 9 10.55 -2.32 -10.18
N GLN A 10 11.50 -3.17 -10.57
CA GLN A 10 11.56 -4.53 -10.05
C GLN A 10 11.95 -4.49 -8.57
N SER A 11 11.12 -5.10 -7.73
CA SER A 11 11.36 -5.19 -6.29
C SER A 11 12.23 -6.40 -5.95
N LYS A 12 13.08 -6.26 -4.92
CA LYS A 12 13.77 -7.39 -4.30
C LYS A 12 12.87 -8.15 -3.33
N ILE A 13 11.73 -7.57 -2.98
CA ILE A 13 10.76 -8.17 -2.05
C ILE A 13 9.79 -9.04 -2.83
N GLU A 14 9.03 -8.43 -3.74
CA GLU A 14 8.06 -9.14 -4.57
C GLU A 14 7.71 -8.31 -5.80
N GLY A 15 7.79 -8.93 -6.97
CA GLY A 15 7.31 -8.38 -8.24
C GLY A 15 7.73 -6.94 -8.50
N ILE A 16 6.75 -6.08 -8.69
CA ILE A 16 6.95 -4.64 -8.90
C ILE A 16 6.85 -3.93 -7.56
N GLY A 17 7.73 -2.96 -7.34
CA GLY A 17 7.73 -2.10 -6.17
C GLY A 17 7.66 -0.62 -6.51
N LEU A 18 7.39 0.18 -5.49
CA LEU A 18 7.34 1.62 -5.55
C LEU A 18 8.66 2.21 -5.03
N PHE A 19 9.32 3.02 -5.84
CA PHE A 19 10.64 3.58 -5.52
C PHE A 19 10.59 5.10 -5.47
N ALA A 20 11.36 5.68 -4.54
CA ALA A 20 11.57 7.12 -4.52
C ALA A 20 12.31 7.57 -5.79
N ASP A 21 11.81 8.61 -6.45
CA ASP A 21 12.47 9.22 -7.61
C ASP A 21 13.09 10.58 -7.23
N VAL A 22 12.98 10.96 -5.97
CA VAL A 22 13.57 12.16 -5.37
C VAL A 22 13.97 11.84 -3.93
N PHE A 23 14.81 12.70 -3.34
CA PHE A 23 15.07 12.64 -1.91
C PHE A 23 13.78 12.97 -1.13
N ILE A 24 13.45 12.15 -0.14
CA ILE A 24 12.25 12.31 0.71
C ILE A 24 12.74 12.48 2.16
N PRO A 25 12.63 13.67 2.74
CA PRO A 25 13.01 13.88 4.15
C PRO A 25 12.10 13.10 5.11
N LYS A 26 12.66 12.65 6.21
CA LYS A 26 11.89 12.09 7.33
C LYS A 26 10.73 13.03 7.70
N GLY A 27 9.54 12.47 7.94
CA GLY A 27 8.34 13.22 8.33
C GLY A 27 7.51 13.73 7.15
N THR A 28 7.99 13.55 5.91
CA THR A 28 7.23 13.92 4.72
C THR A 28 6.01 13.03 4.57
N VAL A 29 4.85 13.64 4.29
CA VAL A 29 3.65 12.88 3.87
C VAL A 29 3.88 12.42 2.44
N THR A 30 3.96 11.10 2.23
CA THR A 30 4.24 10.50 0.92
C THR A 30 2.97 10.16 0.15
N TRP A 31 1.90 9.85 0.88
CA TRP A 31 0.59 9.53 0.33
C TRP A 31 -0.49 9.99 1.30
N GLN A 32 -1.64 10.36 0.77
CA GLN A 32 -2.82 10.71 1.57
C GLN A 32 -4.08 10.27 0.83
N TYR A 33 -5.00 9.63 1.55
CA TYR A 33 -6.29 9.25 0.99
C TYR A 33 -7.00 10.47 0.40
N ASP A 34 -7.50 10.31 -0.82
CA ASP A 34 -8.23 11.35 -1.54
C ASP A 34 -9.52 10.74 -2.11
N PRO A 35 -10.71 11.14 -1.61
CA PRO A 35 -11.97 10.54 -2.04
C PRO A 35 -12.32 10.83 -3.50
N LEU A 36 -11.65 11.79 -4.13
CA LEU A 36 -11.86 12.09 -5.55
C LEU A 36 -11.09 11.11 -6.46
N PHE A 37 -9.89 10.68 -6.03
CA PHE A 37 -9.01 9.88 -6.87
C PHE A 37 -8.87 8.42 -6.42
N ASP A 38 -9.03 8.15 -5.13
CA ASP A 38 -8.95 6.78 -4.60
C ASP A 38 -10.34 6.16 -4.57
N THR A 39 -10.46 4.93 -5.08
CA THR A 39 -11.76 4.26 -5.18
C THR A 39 -12.13 3.58 -3.87
N ALA A 40 -13.29 3.92 -3.34
CA ALA A 40 -13.88 3.24 -2.18
C ALA A 40 -15.08 2.41 -2.64
N PHE A 41 -15.17 1.14 -2.19
CA PHE A 41 -16.25 0.25 -2.54
C PHE A 41 -16.63 -0.64 -1.36
N ASP A 42 -17.81 -1.26 -1.41
CA ASP A 42 -18.27 -2.15 -0.36
C ASP A 42 -17.52 -3.48 -0.38
N VAL A 43 -17.27 -4.06 0.80
CA VAL A 43 -16.61 -5.37 0.90
C VAL A 43 -17.34 -6.43 0.08
N SER A 44 -18.68 -6.38 0.05
CA SER A 44 -19.50 -7.30 -0.74
C SER A 44 -19.26 -7.21 -2.25
N ASP A 45 -18.75 -6.08 -2.75
CA ASP A 45 -18.45 -5.93 -4.17
C ASP A 45 -17.28 -6.81 -4.63
N ILE A 46 -16.46 -7.31 -3.70
CA ILE A 46 -15.39 -8.27 -4.00
C ILE A 46 -15.95 -9.53 -4.66
N ASP A 47 -17.16 -9.95 -4.29
CA ASP A 47 -17.79 -11.15 -4.87
C ASP A 47 -18.13 -10.97 -6.35
N LYS A 48 -18.19 -9.74 -6.84
CA LYS A 48 -18.42 -9.41 -8.26
C LYS A 48 -17.15 -9.46 -9.10
N VAL A 49 -15.97 -9.51 -8.45
CA VAL A 49 -14.70 -9.63 -9.17
C VAL A 49 -14.59 -11.03 -9.75
N PRO A 50 -14.23 -11.18 -11.04
CA PRO A 50 -14.03 -12.50 -11.63
C PRO A 50 -12.98 -13.30 -10.85
N GLU A 51 -13.27 -14.58 -10.59
CA GLU A 51 -12.42 -15.45 -9.77
C GLU A 51 -10.95 -15.48 -10.20
N PRO A 52 -10.61 -15.54 -11.51
CA PRO A 52 -9.21 -15.57 -11.93
C PRO A 52 -8.35 -14.35 -11.53
N VAL A 53 -8.99 -13.20 -11.26
CA VAL A 53 -8.27 -11.95 -10.90
C VAL A 53 -8.58 -11.48 -9.48
N LYS A 54 -9.37 -12.25 -8.72
CA LYS A 54 -9.80 -11.86 -7.38
C LYS A 54 -8.65 -11.66 -6.42
N ASP A 55 -7.67 -12.58 -6.42
CA ASP A 55 -6.51 -12.49 -5.55
C ASP A 55 -5.68 -11.25 -5.84
N GLN A 56 -5.52 -10.91 -7.11
CA GLN A 56 -4.80 -9.72 -7.53
C GLN A 56 -5.53 -8.46 -7.07
N PHE A 57 -6.84 -8.42 -7.21
CA PHE A 57 -7.66 -7.30 -6.76
C PHE A 57 -7.56 -7.11 -5.24
N MET A 58 -7.65 -8.19 -4.48
CA MET A 58 -7.49 -8.17 -3.02
C MET A 58 -6.08 -7.74 -2.59
N LYS A 59 -5.07 -8.11 -3.36
CA LYS A 59 -3.68 -7.72 -3.08
C LYS A 59 -3.48 -6.21 -3.12
N TYR A 60 -4.12 -5.53 -4.06
CA TYR A 60 -3.95 -4.08 -4.28
C TYR A 60 -4.94 -3.22 -3.52
N SER A 61 -5.92 -3.81 -2.85
CA SER A 61 -6.89 -3.07 -2.05
C SER A 61 -6.69 -3.35 -0.56
N TYR A 62 -7.18 -2.44 0.27
CA TYR A 62 -7.16 -2.62 1.72
C TYR A 62 -8.50 -2.21 2.32
N PHE A 63 -8.78 -2.71 3.53
CA PHE A 63 -9.99 -2.38 4.25
C PHE A 63 -9.74 -1.19 5.20
N ASP A 64 -10.51 -0.12 5.03
CA ASP A 64 -10.49 1.06 5.89
C ASP A 64 -11.60 0.95 6.93
N TYR A 65 -11.20 0.80 8.20
CA TYR A 65 -12.15 0.63 9.31
C TYR A 65 -13.00 1.86 9.59
N LYS A 66 -12.47 3.05 9.33
CA LYS A 66 -13.20 4.31 9.56
C LYS A 66 -14.32 4.49 8.55
N LEU A 67 -14.03 4.20 7.29
CA LEU A 67 -15.01 4.29 6.21
C LEU A 67 -15.87 3.04 6.09
N ASN A 68 -15.45 1.93 6.70
CA ASN A 68 -16.07 0.62 6.52
C ASN A 68 -16.16 0.24 5.03
N LYS A 69 -15.09 0.48 4.30
CA LYS A 69 -14.97 0.29 2.85
C LYS A 69 -13.65 -0.35 2.49
N MET A 70 -13.63 -1.02 1.35
CA MET A 70 -12.38 -1.36 0.69
C MET A 70 -11.91 -0.15 -0.09
N ILE A 71 -10.60 0.08 -0.09
CA ILE A 71 -9.95 1.17 -0.82
C ILE A 71 -8.98 0.58 -1.84
N LEU A 72 -9.08 1.07 -3.06
CA LEU A 72 -8.13 0.81 -4.13
C LEU A 72 -7.50 2.12 -4.55
N CYS A 73 -6.18 2.26 -4.34
CA CYS A 73 -5.44 3.41 -4.80
C CYS A 73 -5.39 3.41 -6.32
N SER A 74 -5.75 4.52 -6.94
CA SER A 74 -5.77 4.64 -8.41
C SER A 74 -4.40 4.97 -9.01
N ASP A 75 -3.46 5.42 -8.19
CA ASP A 75 -2.08 5.69 -8.60
C ASP A 75 -1.13 4.54 -8.24
N ASP A 76 0.18 4.77 -8.38
CA ASP A 76 1.20 3.75 -8.17
C ASP A 76 1.36 3.33 -6.69
N GLN A 77 0.73 4.01 -5.76
CA GLN A 77 0.75 3.63 -4.34
C GLN A 77 0.34 2.17 -4.12
N ARG A 78 -0.55 1.64 -4.95
CA ARG A 78 -1.01 0.25 -4.86
C ARG A 78 0.11 -0.78 -4.99
N PHE A 79 1.28 -0.39 -5.50
CA PHE A 79 2.45 -1.27 -5.66
C PHE A 79 3.42 -1.22 -4.48
N ILE A 80 3.11 -0.49 -3.41
CA ILE A 80 3.97 -0.48 -2.23
C ILE A 80 4.02 -1.89 -1.60
N ASN A 81 5.22 -2.39 -1.35
CA ASN A 81 5.41 -3.71 -0.77
C ASN A 81 5.49 -3.67 0.76
N HIS A 82 5.16 -4.81 1.37
CA HIS A 82 5.29 -5.01 2.80
C HIS A 82 6.75 -5.22 3.21
N SER A 83 7.12 -4.65 4.36
CA SER A 83 8.36 -4.96 5.05
C SER A 83 8.12 -4.96 6.56
N ASN A 84 8.80 -5.86 7.27
CA ASN A 84 8.82 -5.84 8.73
C ASN A 84 9.75 -4.76 9.30
N THR A 85 10.56 -4.14 8.44
CA THR A 85 11.42 -2.98 8.76
C THR A 85 11.15 -1.86 7.75
N PRO A 86 9.92 -1.29 7.77
CA PRO A 86 9.49 -0.35 6.74
C PRO A 86 10.19 1.00 6.88
N ASN A 87 10.24 1.75 5.78
CA ASN A 87 10.66 3.15 5.80
C ASN A 87 9.47 4.14 5.73
N ILE A 88 8.25 3.60 5.62
CA ILE A 88 7.01 4.37 5.62
C ILE A 88 6.14 3.93 6.80
N GLN A 89 5.66 4.90 7.58
CA GLN A 89 4.60 4.70 8.57
C GLN A 89 3.26 4.86 7.90
N SER A 90 2.51 3.78 7.79
CA SER A 90 1.17 3.82 7.20
C SER A 90 0.09 3.94 8.25
N THR A 91 -0.92 4.73 7.93
CA THR A 91 -2.22 4.75 8.61
C THR A 91 -3.30 4.65 7.54
N PRO A 92 -4.56 4.39 7.88
CA PRO A 92 -5.64 4.37 6.89
C PRO A 92 -5.76 5.68 6.09
N GLU A 93 -5.36 6.81 6.67
CA GLU A 93 -5.54 8.13 6.08
C GLU A 93 -4.31 8.61 5.29
N LYS A 94 -3.10 8.31 5.76
CA LYS A 94 -1.86 8.83 5.18
C LYS A 94 -0.65 7.98 5.50
N ASP A 95 0.36 8.15 4.68
CA ASP A 95 1.70 7.58 4.84
C ASP A 95 2.72 8.69 5.12
N ILE A 96 3.65 8.42 6.03
CA ILE A 96 4.70 9.38 6.43
C ILE A 96 6.05 8.67 6.39
N ALA A 97 7.07 9.34 5.84
CA ALA A 97 8.43 8.82 5.84
C ALA A 97 8.99 8.71 7.27
N LEU A 98 9.39 7.50 7.67
CA LEU A 98 9.99 7.21 8.98
C LEU A 98 11.46 7.67 9.05
N ASN A 99 12.14 7.71 7.92
CA ASN A 99 13.53 8.06 7.78
C ASN A 99 13.70 8.95 6.56
N ASP A 100 14.89 9.54 6.40
CA ASP A 100 15.29 10.12 5.12
C ASP A 100 15.37 8.98 4.09
N ILE A 101 14.77 9.18 2.93
CA ILE A 101 14.73 8.18 1.85
C ILE A 101 15.46 8.76 0.65
N GLN A 102 16.47 8.03 0.16
CA GLN A 102 17.28 8.45 -0.98
C GLN A 102 16.57 8.10 -2.30
N PRO A 103 16.84 8.84 -3.39
CA PRO A 103 16.38 8.44 -4.70
C PRO A 103 16.84 7.02 -5.02
N GLY A 104 15.93 6.19 -5.54
CA GLY A 104 16.20 4.78 -5.85
C GLY A 104 15.94 3.80 -4.72
N GLU A 105 15.66 4.26 -3.50
CA GLU A 105 15.22 3.38 -2.43
C GLU A 105 13.77 2.96 -2.62
N GLU A 106 13.47 1.70 -2.36
CA GLU A 106 12.09 1.20 -2.37
C GLU A 106 11.32 1.72 -1.16
N LEU A 107 10.12 2.24 -1.40
CA LEU A 107 9.18 2.59 -0.35
C LEU A 107 8.48 1.32 0.14
N THR A 108 8.52 1.08 1.44
CA THR A 108 7.91 -0.09 2.06
C THR A 108 7.11 0.30 3.29
N CYS A 109 6.03 -0.41 3.55
CA CYS A 109 5.21 -0.20 4.73
C CYS A 109 4.86 -1.53 5.39
N ASP A 110 4.38 -1.46 6.62
CA ASP A 110 3.80 -2.64 7.28
C ASP A 110 2.30 -2.65 6.99
N TYR A 111 1.84 -3.64 6.24
CA TYR A 111 0.44 -3.75 5.83
C TYR A 111 -0.53 -3.79 7.02
N GLU A 112 -0.11 -4.33 8.16
CA GLU A 112 -0.96 -4.41 9.34
C GLU A 112 -1.09 -3.08 10.10
N ASN A 113 -0.32 -2.05 9.73
CA ASN A 113 -0.48 -0.72 10.31
C ASN A 113 -1.74 0.01 9.82
N TYR A 114 -2.24 -0.33 8.64
CA TYR A 114 -3.46 0.27 8.10
C TYR A 114 -4.63 -0.70 8.01
N GLU A 115 -4.38 -2.01 7.93
CA GLU A 115 -5.43 -3.04 7.94
C GLU A 115 -5.06 -4.15 8.92
N HIS A 116 -5.74 -4.20 10.04
CA HIS A 116 -5.52 -5.25 11.04
C HIS A 116 -5.81 -6.63 10.44
N ASN A 117 -4.93 -7.61 10.71
CA ASN A 117 -5.02 -8.97 10.17
C ASN A 117 -5.00 -9.04 8.63
N TRP A 118 -4.25 -8.14 7.98
CA TRP A 118 -4.16 -8.10 6.52
C TRP A 118 -3.79 -9.46 5.91
N PHE A 119 -2.78 -10.13 6.48
CA PHE A 119 -2.29 -11.44 5.99
C PHE A 119 -3.33 -12.53 6.21
N GLU A 120 -3.87 -12.62 7.42
CA GLU A 120 -4.85 -13.66 7.79
C GLU A 120 -6.11 -13.59 6.90
N ARG A 121 -6.60 -12.39 6.65
CA ARG A 121 -7.78 -12.17 5.80
C ARG A 121 -7.60 -12.66 4.36
N ARG A 122 -6.36 -12.80 3.92
CA ARG A 122 -6.01 -13.26 2.56
C ARG A 122 -5.46 -14.68 2.54
N GLY A 123 -5.51 -15.38 3.69
CA GLY A 123 -4.98 -16.74 3.82
C GLY A 123 -3.47 -16.81 3.69
N LEU A 124 -2.78 -15.71 3.98
CA LEU A 124 -1.34 -15.58 3.91
C LEU A 124 -0.72 -15.58 5.31
N LYS A 125 0.56 -15.87 5.39
CA LYS A 125 1.31 -15.82 6.65
C LYS A 125 2.32 -14.69 6.60
N ARG A 126 2.35 -13.89 7.66
CA ARG A 126 3.28 -12.75 7.76
C ARG A 126 4.74 -13.17 7.64
N GLU A 127 5.11 -14.32 8.17
CA GLU A 127 6.48 -14.82 8.13
C GLU A 127 6.99 -15.16 6.71
N ASP A 128 6.09 -15.31 5.74
CA ASP A 128 6.44 -15.53 4.34
C ASP A 128 6.86 -14.23 3.64
N PHE A 129 6.71 -13.09 4.30
CA PHE A 129 7.04 -11.75 3.80
C PHE A 129 8.14 -11.12 4.65
N LYS A 130 9.16 -10.61 4.01
CA LYS A 130 10.35 -10.03 4.68
C LYS A 130 10.40 -8.53 4.63
#